data_ff15fde0cd950a5065bf330666cf6ee0
#
_entry.id   ff15fde0cd950a5065bf330666cf6ee0
#
_cell.length_a   1.000
_cell.length_b   1.000
_cell.length_c   1.000
_cell.angle_alpha   90.00
_cell.angle_beta   90.00
_cell.angle_gamma   90.00
#
_symmetry.space_group_name_H-M   'P 1'
#
loop_
_entity.id
_entity.type
_entity.pdbx_description
1 polymer ?
#
loop_
_entity_poly.entity_id
_entity_poly.type
_entity_poly.pdbx_seq_one_letter_code
_entity_poly.pdbx_strand_id
1 'polypeptide(L)'
;MPKLPLYLFENNGNIRERLFNHISSGMGIILCLDYDGTLVPIKKAPSLAVLPRTTRELLERLIRKRNVKVVLVSGRSYSDLKNLVQIQNVIFISNHGFQINRKKDEWIHPGLKKTFPLIKKVSVILKEKLKIIPGAFVEDKNLTLTIHFRNVGADLISTVNSIVKNILQKYTQKRILYSLLLVKGNILRS
;
A
#
# COMPACT_ATOMS: atom_id res chain seq x y z
N MET A 1 20.34 17.98 -14.30
CA MET A 1 20.58 17.08 -13.15
C MET A 1 19.31 17.05 -12.31
N PRO A 2 18.75 15.90 -11.97
CA PRO A 2 17.63 15.85 -11.02
C PRO A 2 18.13 16.36 -9.67
N LYS A 3 17.47 17.37 -9.11
CA LYS A 3 17.78 17.85 -7.77
C LYS A 3 17.44 16.74 -6.78
N LEU A 4 18.39 16.36 -5.92
CA LEU A 4 18.16 15.43 -4.82
C LEU A 4 16.97 15.89 -3.96
N PRO A 5 16.14 14.97 -3.44
CA PRO A 5 15.07 15.33 -2.53
C PRO A 5 15.64 16.02 -1.30
N LEU A 6 15.05 17.15 -0.94
CA LEU A 6 15.41 17.91 0.26
C LEU A 6 14.67 17.31 1.46
N TYR A 7 15.40 16.78 2.43
CA TYR A 7 14.82 16.26 3.67
C TYR A 7 14.52 17.40 4.64
N LEU A 8 13.30 17.43 5.17
CA LEU A 8 12.82 18.53 6.03
C LEU A 8 13.63 18.68 7.33
N PHE A 9 14.28 17.62 7.79
CA PHE A 9 14.99 17.56 9.07
C PHE A 9 16.52 17.49 8.94
N GLU A 10 17.03 17.28 7.73
CA GLU A 10 18.47 17.34 7.44
C GLU A 10 18.86 18.77 7.10
N ASN A 11 19.32 19.47 8.07
CA ASN A 11 19.89 20.81 7.93
C ASN A 11 18.92 21.90 7.44
N ASN A 12 18.36 22.63 8.38
CA ASN A 12 18.18 24.04 8.16
C ASN A 12 16.81 24.66 8.18
N GLY A 13 16.74 25.72 8.91
CA GLY A 13 15.71 26.75 8.90
C GLY A 13 15.24 27.16 7.50
N ASN A 14 16.09 27.03 6.48
CA ASN A 14 15.78 27.35 5.10
C ASN A 14 14.63 26.50 4.49
N ILE A 15 14.49 25.22 4.80
CA ILE A 15 13.39 24.40 4.23
C ILE A 15 12.06 24.73 4.92
N ARG A 16 12.07 24.94 6.23
CA ARG A 16 10.88 25.36 6.98
C ARG A 16 10.41 26.74 6.50
N GLU A 17 11.35 27.66 6.36
CA GLU A 17 11.05 29.00 5.88
C GLU A 17 10.53 28.99 4.43
N ARG A 18 11.14 28.24 3.55
CA ARG A 18 10.67 28.06 2.15
C ARG A 18 9.27 27.45 2.12
N LEU A 19 8.99 26.42 2.94
CA LEU A 19 7.68 25.82 3.05
C LEU A 19 6.66 26.81 3.59
N PHE A 20 7.02 27.55 4.62
CA PHE A 20 6.17 28.60 5.21
C PHE A 20 5.85 29.69 4.18
N ASN A 21 6.85 30.20 3.46
CA ASN A 21 6.68 31.20 2.41
C ASN A 21 5.81 30.67 1.27
N HIS A 22 5.98 29.40 0.88
CA HIS A 22 5.15 28.73 -0.12
C HIS A 22 3.68 28.66 0.30
N ILE A 23 3.42 28.29 1.55
CA ILE A 23 2.06 28.24 2.12
C ILE A 23 1.47 29.64 2.19
N SER A 24 2.24 30.61 2.66
CA SER A 24 1.81 32.01 2.85
C SER A 24 1.53 32.72 1.55
N SER A 25 2.20 32.35 0.45
CA SER A 25 1.94 32.88 -0.90
C SER A 25 0.66 32.33 -1.54
N GLY A 26 -0.11 31.49 -0.83
CA GLY A 26 -1.34 30.90 -1.33
C GLY A 26 -1.16 29.73 -2.29
N MET A 27 0.07 29.27 -2.51
CA MET A 27 0.35 28.10 -3.34
C MET A 27 -0.18 26.82 -2.66
N GLY A 28 -0.65 25.87 -3.47
CA GLY A 28 -1.23 24.63 -2.98
C GLY A 28 -0.16 23.62 -2.54
N ILE A 29 -0.49 22.81 -1.55
CA ILE A 29 0.33 21.70 -1.08
C ILE A 29 -0.38 20.39 -1.31
N ILE A 30 0.36 19.39 -1.79
CA ILE A 30 -0.06 18.00 -1.84
C ILE A 30 0.78 17.23 -0.82
N LEU A 31 0.14 16.70 0.21
CA LEU A 31 0.76 15.86 1.21
C LEU A 31 0.54 14.40 0.84
N CYS A 32 1.60 13.72 0.38
CA CYS A 32 1.58 12.29 0.12
C CYS A 32 2.11 11.56 1.36
N LEU A 33 1.24 10.83 2.04
CA LEU A 33 1.52 10.19 3.31
C LEU A 33 1.34 8.68 3.19
N ASP A 34 2.39 7.93 3.53
CA ASP A 34 2.28 6.49 3.69
C ASP A 34 1.48 6.15 4.95
N TYR A 35 0.76 5.02 4.92
CA TYR A 35 -0.14 4.61 5.99
C TYR A 35 0.55 3.76 7.05
N ASP A 36 1.03 2.56 6.66
CA ASP A 36 1.58 1.57 7.59
C ASP A 36 3.05 1.88 7.95
N GLY A 37 3.33 2.21 9.17
CA GLY A 37 4.65 2.60 9.65
C GLY A 37 4.89 4.11 9.64
N THR A 38 3.97 4.90 9.07
CA THR A 38 4.04 6.37 9.03
C THR A 38 2.90 7.00 9.83
N LEU A 39 1.65 6.82 9.40
CA LEU A 39 0.47 7.35 10.11
C LEU A 39 0.01 6.43 11.24
N VAL A 40 0.28 5.14 11.11
CA VAL A 40 -0.04 4.13 12.12
C VAL A 40 1.19 3.25 12.37
N PRO A 41 1.45 2.83 13.62
CA PRO A 41 2.51 1.87 13.89
C PRO A 41 2.25 0.53 13.17
N ILE A 42 3.31 -0.16 12.79
CA ILE A 42 3.21 -1.50 12.23
C ILE A 42 2.61 -2.44 13.27
N LYS A 43 1.51 -3.13 12.91
CA LYS A 43 0.77 -4.04 13.79
C LYS A 43 0.96 -5.50 13.37
N LYS A 44 0.70 -6.42 14.32
CA LYS A 44 0.76 -7.88 14.07
C LYS A 44 -0.27 -8.34 13.03
N ALA A 45 -1.43 -7.70 12.97
CA ALA A 45 -2.46 -7.96 11.98
C ALA A 45 -2.88 -6.66 11.27
N PRO A 46 -3.14 -6.70 9.96
CA PRO A 46 -3.54 -5.51 9.19
C PRO A 46 -4.79 -4.79 9.73
N SER A 47 -5.76 -5.55 10.24
CA SER A 47 -6.99 -5.00 10.82
C SER A 47 -6.79 -4.19 12.10
N LEU A 48 -5.66 -4.39 12.79
CA LEU A 48 -5.32 -3.66 14.02
C LEU A 48 -4.67 -2.30 13.77
N ALA A 49 -4.33 -2.00 12.53
CA ALA A 49 -3.68 -0.74 12.14
C ALA A 49 -4.71 0.38 11.95
N VAL A 50 -5.50 0.66 12.99
CA VAL A 50 -6.51 1.72 12.99
C VAL A 50 -5.85 3.08 13.14
N LEU A 51 -6.32 4.07 12.40
CA LEU A 51 -5.81 5.44 12.47
C LEU A 51 -6.06 6.05 13.85
N PRO A 52 -5.02 6.51 14.59
CA PRO A 52 -5.20 7.15 15.88
C PRO A 52 -6.10 8.38 15.78
N ARG A 53 -6.90 8.62 16.82
CA ARG A 53 -7.84 9.76 16.86
C ARG A 53 -7.13 11.09 16.62
N THR A 54 -6.02 11.34 17.29
CA THR A 54 -5.22 12.57 17.15
C THR A 54 -4.73 12.78 15.72
N THR A 55 -4.25 11.71 15.05
CA THR A 55 -3.83 11.75 13.64
C THR A 55 -5.02 12.03 12.73
N ARG A 56 -6.18 11.42 13.00
CA ARG A 56 -7.42 11.66 12.26
C ARG A 56 -7.82 13.12 12.32
N GLU A 57 -7.92 13.68 13.51
CA GLU A 57 -8.28 15.09 13.75
C GLU A 57 -7.31 16.05 13.03
N LEU A 58 -6.01 15.75 13.04
CA LEU A 58 -5.01 16.52 12.32
C LEU A 58 -5.24 16.48 10.80
N LEU A 59 -5.45 15.30 10.24
CA LEU A 59 -5.71 15.14 8.79
C LEU A 59 -7.01 15.87 8.38
N GLU A 60 -8.06 15.76 9.17
CA GLU A 60 -9.32 16.47 8.93
C GLU A 60 -9.14 18.00 8.95
N ARG A 61 -8.33 18.51 9.87
CA ARG A 61 -7.98 19.95 9.90
C ARG A 61 -7.20 20.37 8.66
N LEU A 62 -6.27 19.55 8.19
CA LEU A 62 -5.48 19.82 6.98
C LEU A 62 -6.37 19.83 5.73
N ILE A 63 -7.28 18.86 5.60
CA ILE A 63 -8.19 18.74 4.45
C ILE A 63 -9.14 19.93 4.33
N ARG A 64 -9.50 20.58 5.45
CA ARG A 64 -10.34 21.79 5.47
C ARG A 64 -9.60 23.02 4.91
N LYS A 65 -8.27 22.98 4.82
CA LYS A 65 -7.49 24.08 4.23
C LYS A 65 -7.63 24.05 2.71
N ARG A 66 -8.06 25.19 2.15
CA ARG A 66 -8.36 25.32 0.70
C ARG A 66 -7.19 24.89 -0.19
N ASN A 67 -5.96 25.17 0.25
CA ASN A 67 -4.75 24.95 -0.54
C ASN A 67 -4.01 23.65 -0.17
N VAL A 68 -4.62 22.75 0.63
CA VAL A 68 -3.99 21.49 1.04
C VAL A 68 -4.79 20.32 0.49
N LYS A 69 -4.10 19.40 -0.17
CA LYS A 69 -4.63 18.09 -0.57
C LYS A 69 -3.89 17.00 0.18
N VAL A 70 -4.63 16.11 0.81
CA VAL A 70 -4.09 14.95 1.49
C VAL A 70 -4.25 13.73 0.61
N VAL A 71 -3.15 13.05 0.34
CA VAL A 71 -3.06 11.82 -0.43
C VAL A 71 -2.51 10.73 0.49
N LEU A 72 -3.25 9.65 0.68
CA LEU A 72 -2.78 8.47 1.40
C LEU A 72 -2.31 7.43 0.40
N VAL A 73 -1.06 7.00 0.54
CA VAL A 73 -0.41 6.02 -0.33
C VAL A 73 -0.22 4.73 0.47
N SER A 74 -0.70 3.59 -0.05
CA SER A 74 -0.58 2.32 0.67
C SER A 74 -0.61 1.12 -0.28
N GLY A 75 0.01 0.02 0.15
CA GLY A 75 -0.16 -1.29 -0.48
C GLY A 75 -1.48 -1.99 -0.14
N ARG A 76 -2.31 -1.41 0.73
CA ARG A 76 -3.64 -1.93 1.10
C ARG A 76 -4.62 -1.80 -0.06
N SER A 77 -5.70 -2.60 -0.03
CA SER A 77 -6.84 -2.37 -0.92
C SER A 77 -7.52 -1.04 -0.58
N TYR A 78 -8.21 -0.45 -1.55
CA TYR A 78 -8.97 0.78 -1.32
C TYR A 78 -10.05 0.60 -0.25
N SER A 79 -10.78 -0.52 -0.28
CA SER A 79 -11.83 -0.81 0.69
C SER A 79 -11.30 -0.91 2.12
N ASP A 80 -10.16 -1.60 2.31
CA ASP A 80 -9.52 -1.73 3.61
C ASP A 80 -9.03 -0.37 4.13
N LEU A 81 -8.30 0.38 3.29
CA LEU A 81 -7.77 1.68 3.64
C LEU A 81 -8.90 2.69 3.97
N LYS A 82 -9.96 2.70 3.18
CA LYS A 82 -11.13 3.55 3.42
C LYS A 82 -11.80 3.25 4.75
N ASN A 83 -11.97 1.96 5.07
CA ASN A 83 -12.58 1.52 6.34
C ASN A 83 -11.73 1.87 7.57
N LEU A 84 -10.41 1.83 7.46
CA LEU A 84 -9.49 2.17 8.55
C LEU A 84 -9.37 3.69 8.75
N VAL A 85 -9.38 4.45 7.68
CA VAL A 85 -9.16 5.92 7.70
C VAL A 85 -10.45 6.65 8.04
N GLN A 86 -11.58 6.34 7.41
CA GLN A 86 -12.90 6.94 7.63
C GLN A 86 -12.92 8.49 7.57
N ILE A 87 -12.11 9.10 6.70
CA ILE A 87 -12.07 10.54 6.47
C ILE A 87 -12.55 10.83 5.05
N GLN A 88 -13.39 11.86 4.90
CA GLN A 88 -13.85 12.32 3.59
C GLN A 88 -12.82 13.22 2.90
N ASN A 89 -12.93 13.36 1.58
CA ASN A 89 -12.08 14.22 0.75
C ASN A 89 -10.56 13.90 0.78
N VAL A 90 -10.20 12.71 1.20
CA VAL A 90 -8.86 12.14 1.03
C VAL A 90 -8.73 11.55 -0.37
N ILE A 91 -7.58 11.70 -0.99
CA ILE A 91 -7.21 10.96 -2.19
C ILE A 91 -6.49 9.69 -1.72
N PHE A 92 -6.96 8.54 -2.18
CA PHE A 92 -6.34 7.26 -1.86
C PHE A 92 -5.58 6.74 -3.08
N ILE A 93 -4.29 6.45 -2.90
CA ILE A 93 -3.46 5.68 -3.83
C ILE A 93 -3.25 4.33 -3.16
N SER A 94 -3.96 3.32 -3.62
CA SER A 94 -4.06 2.00 -3.02
C SER A 94 -3.49 0.91 -3.94
N ASN A 95 -3.41 -0.33 -3.42
CA ASN A 95 -2.88 -1.46 -4.17
C ASN A 95 -1.51 -1.16 -4.81
N HIS A 96 -0.58 -0.54 -4.05
CA HIS A 96 0.76 -0.17 -4.53
C HIS A 96 0.76 0.79 -5.74
N GLY A 97 -0.20 1.72 -5.81
CA GLY A 97 -0.30 2.68 -6.90
C GLY A 97 -1.17 2.23 -8.08
N PHE A 98 -1.70 1.01 -8.05
CA PHE A 98 -2.52 0.50 -9.14
C PHE A 98 -3.97 1.00 -9.14
N GLN A 99 -4.39 1.63 -8.06
CA GLN A 99 -5.74 2.20 -7.93
C GLN A 99 -5.67 3.57 -7.26
N ILE A 100 -6.35 4.55 -7.85
CA ILE A 100 -6.47 5.90 -7.30
C ILE A 100 -7.97 6.20 -7.16
N ASN A 101 -8.38 6.58 -5.96
CA ASN A 101 -9.75 6.97 -5.68
C ASN A 101 -9.78 8.41 -5.13
N ARG A 102 -10.58 9.26 -5.77
CA ARG A 102 -10.80 10.65 -5.38
C ARG A 102 -12.29 10.97 -5.45
N LYS A 103 -12.92 11.22 -4.31
CA LYS A 103 -14.37 11.48 -4.23
C LYS A 103 -15.19 10.38 -4.96
N LYS A 104 -15.77 10.71 -6.12
CA LYS A 104 -16.54 9.79 -6.97
C LYS A 104 -15.71 9.21 -8.12
N ASP A 105 -14.49 9.71 -8.33
CA ASP A 105 -13.63 9.30 -9.43
C ASP A 105 -12.76 8.13 -9.00
N GLU A 106 -12.70 7.12 -9.83
CA GLU A 106 -11.81 5.97 -9.67
C GLU A 106 -10.97 5.77 -10.93
N TRP A 107 -9.67 5.64 -10.71
CA TRP A 107 -8.75 5.19 -11.75
C TRP A 107 -8.11 3.87 -11.34
N ILE A 108 -8.15 2.91 -12.24
CA ILE A 108 -7.48 1.62 -12.10
C ILE A 108 -6.53 1.48 -13.28
N HIS A 109 -5.30 1.06 -13.02
CA HIS A 109 -4.29 0.85 -14.05
C HIS A 109 -4.84 -0.05 -15.16
N PRO A 110 -4.80 0.38 -16.44
CA PRO A 110 -5.47 -0.35 -17.54
C PRO A 110 -5.05 -1.79 -17.68
N GLY A 111 -3.79 -2.11 -17.41
CA GLY A 111 -3.27 -3.47 -17.44
C GLY A 111 -3.93 -4.42 -16.44
N LEU A 112 -4.43 -3.90 -15.31
CA LEU A 112 -5.08 -4.73 -14.28
C LEU A 112 -6.47 -5.20 -14.68
N LYS A 113 -7.24 -4.38 -15.38
CA LYS A 113 -8.59 -4.77 -15.84
C LYS A 113 -8.56 -6.06 -16.67
N LYS A 114 -7.50 -6.24 -17.47
CA LYS A 114 -7.31 -7.43 -18.30
C LYS A 114 -6.84 -8.66 -17.50
N THR A 115 -6.17 -8.46 -16.38
CA THR A 115 -5.59 -9.56 -15.59
C THR A 115 -6.48 -10.00 -14.42
N PHE A 116 -7.56 -9.27 -14.13
CA PHE A 116 -8.45 -9.56 -13.02
C PHE A 116 -8.96 -11.02 -12.96
N PRO A 117 -9.48 -11.63 -14.04
CA PRO A 117 -9.92 -13.04 -14.03
C PRO A 117 -8.76 -14.00 -13.68
N LEU A 118 -7.56 -13.68 -14.16
CA LEU A 118 -6.36 -14.48 -13.88
C LEU A 118 -5.93 -14.37 -12.42
N ILE A 119 -5.96 -13.17 -11.84
CA ILE A 119 -5.67 -12.95 -10.43
C ILE A 119 -6.62 -13.77 -9.54
N LYS A 120 -7.91 -13.76 -9.83
CA LYS A 120 -8.91 -14.56 -9.11
C LYS A 120 -8.62 -16.05 -9.21
N LYS A 121 -8.32 -16.55 -10.40
CA LYS A 121 -7.94 -17.96 -10.61
C LYS A 121 -6.70 -18.34 -9.80
N VAL A 122 -5.65 -17.53 -9.86
CA VAL A 122 -4.39 -17.75 -9.14
C VAL A 122 -4.62 -17.67 -7.61
N SER A 123 -5.48 -16.74 -7.15
CA SER A 123 -5.86 -16.63 -5.74
C SER A 123 -6.45 -17.93 -5.20
N VAL A 124 -7.41 -18.52 -5.90
CA VAL A 124 -8.03 -19.77 -5.51
C VAL A 124 -7.00 -20.90 -5.41
N ILE A 125 -6.17 -21.06 -6.44
CA ILE A 125 -5.15 -22.12 -6.49
C ILE A 125 -4.13 -21.95 -5.36
N LEU A 126 -3.66 -20.74 -5.12
CA LEU A 126 -2.70 -20.45 -4.05
C LEU A 126 -3.30 -20.73 -2.66
N LYS A 127 -4.56 -20.32 -2.42
CA LYS A 127 -5.27 -20.58 -1.17
C LYS A 127 -5.34 -22.09 -0.88
N GLU A 128 -5.72 -22.90 -1.86
CA GLU A 128 -5.80 -24.35 -1.72
C GLU A 128 -4.42 -24.99 -1.47
N LYS A 129 -3.39 -24.58 -2.21
CA LYS A 129 -2.05 -25.16 -2.09
C LYS A 129 -1.33 -24.75 -0.81
N LEU A 130 -1.58 -23.55 -0.30
CA LEU A 130 -0.94 -23.04 0.92
C LEU A 130 -1.73 -23.37 2.20
N LYS A 131 -2.98 -23.85 2.08
CA LYS A 131 -3.84 -24.19 3.22
C LYS A 131 -3.19 -25.20 4.19
N ILE A 132 -2.38 -26.11 3.66
CA ILE A 132 -1.71 -27.16 4.45
C ILE A 132 -0.45 -26.68 5.18
N ILE A 133 0.00 -25.44 4.93
CA ILE A 133 1.22 -24.87 5.51
C ILE A 133 0.82 -23.94 6.66
N PRO A 134 1.08 -24.33 7.92
CA PRO A 134 0.76 -23.48 9.06
C PRO A 134 1.46 -22.12 8.98
N GLY A 135 0.72 -21.04 9.21
CA GLY A 135 1.24 -19.68 9.18
C GLY A 135 1.29 -19.03 7.79
N ALA A 136 1.03 -19.80 6.71
CA ALA A 136 0.90 -19.24 5.36
C ALA A 136 -0.55 -18.89 5.06
N PHE A 137 -0.78 -17.69 4.46
CA PHE A 137 -2.10 -17.34 3.94
C PHE A 137 -2.01 -16.37 2.76
N VAL A 138 -3.04 -16.40 1.92
CA VAL A 138 -3.18 -15.55 0.72
C VAL A 138 -4.23 -14.49 0.98
N GLU A 139 -3.81 -13.24 0.97
CA GLU A 139 -4.69 -12.08 1.01
C GLU A 139 -5.04 -11.65 -0.41
N ASP A 140 -6.32 -11.73 -0.74
CA ASP A 140 -6.87 -11.26 -2.01
C ASP A 140 -7.36 -9.81 -1.85
N LYS A 141 -6.64 -8.88 -2.48
CA LYS A 141 -6.96 -7.45 -2.48
C LYS A 141 -7.78 -7.03 -3.72
N ASN A 142 -8.40 -7.97 -4.42
CA ASN A 142 -9.11 -7.83 -5.68
C ASN A 142 -8.20 -7.53 -6.89
N LEU A 143 -7.35 -6.53 -6.80
CA LEU A 143 -6.45 -6.12 -7.89
C LEU A 143 -5.05 -6.73 -7.76
N THR A 144 -4.66 -7.14 -6.56
CA THR A 144 -3.37 -7.73 -6.24
C THR A 144 -3.54 -8.87 -5.25
N LEU A 145 -2.54 -9.74 -5.16
CA LEU A 145 -2.47 -10.79 -4.15
C LEU A 145 -1.24 -10.55 -3.28
N THR A 146 -1.40 -10.76 -1.97
CA THR A 146 -0.27 -10.80 -1.05
C THR A 146 -0.20 -12.18 -0.40
N ILE A 147 0.98 -12.78 -0.43
CA ILE A 147 1.24 -14.04 0.27
C ILE A 147 1.97 -13.71 1.56
N HIS A 148 1.34 -14.03 2.67
CA HIS A 148 1.89 -13.84 4.00
C HIS A 148 2.47 -15.16 4.48
N PHE A 149 3.75 -15.17 4.86
CA PHE A 149 4.44 -16.34 5.40
C PHE A 149 5.38 -15.99 6.56
N ARG A 150 5.15 -14.83 7.22
CA ARG A 150 5.94 -14.41 8.39
C ARG A 150 5.88 -15.42 9.54
N ASN A 151 4.74 -16.09 9.70
CA ASN A 151 4.49 -17.03 10.79
C ASN A 151 4.73 -18.50 10.37
N VAL A 152 5.31 -18.72 9.19
CA VAL A 152 5.69 -20.06 8.70
C VAL A 152 7.02 -20.47 9.33
N GLY A 153 7.13 -21.73 9.75
CA GLY A 153 8.39 -22.30 10.23
C GLY A 153 9.50 -22.19 9.18
N ALA A 154 10.73 -21.97 9.62
CA ALA A 154 11.86 -21.73 8.74
C ALA A 154 12.10 -22.89 7.74
N ASP A 155 11.84 -24.11 8.16
CA ASP A 155 11.91 -25.36 7.38
C ASP A 155 10.91 -25.39 6.21
N LEU A 156 9.75 -24.71 6.33
CA LEU A 156 8.70 -24.70 5.33
C LEU A 156 8.74 -23.50 4.39
N ILE A 157 9.61 -22.51 4.63
CA ILE A 157 9.72 -21.31 3.78
C ILE A 157 10.10 -21.65 2.34
N SER A 158 11.04 -22.60 2.17
CA SER A 158 11.46 -23.07 0.84
C SER A 158 10.30 -23.73 0.09
N THR A 159 9.46 -24.49 0.80
CA THR A 159 8.26 -25.12 0.25
C THR A 159 7.24 -24.09 -0.20
N VAL A 160 6.96 -23.05 0.61
CA VAL A 160 6.08 -21.93 0.20
C VAL A 160 6.59 -21.28 -1.08
N ASN A 161 7.88 -20.94 -1.11
CA ASN A 161 8.49 -20.30 -2.29
C ASN A 161 8.40 -21.16 -3.55
N SER A 162 8.62 -22.47 -3.41
CA SER A 162 8.51 -23.44 -4.53
C SER A 162 7.08 -23.55 -5.05
N ILE A 163 6.09 -23.65 -4.17
CA ILE A 163 4.67 -23.68 -4.56
C ILE A 163 4.30 -22.41 -5.32
N VAL A 164 4.65 -21.24 -4.75
CA VAL A 164 4.36 -19.95 -5.36
C VAL A 164 5.02 -19.82 -6.72
N LYS A 165 6.32 -20.14 -6.83
CA LYS A 165 7.08 -20.08 -8.07
C LYS A 165 6.48 -20.97 -9.15
N ASN A 166 6.15 -22.22 -8.83
CA ASN A 166 5.58 -23.18 -9.77
C ASN A 166 4.20 -22.72 -10.30
N ILE A 167 3.35 -22.19 -9.42
CA ILE A 167 2.06 -21.65 -9.83
C ILE A 167 2.25 -20.44 -10.72
N LEU A 168 3.13 -19.51 -10.33
CA LEU A 168 3.38 -18.31 -11.12
C LEU A 168 3.95 -18.65 -12.50
N GLN A 169 4.95 -19.52 -12.59
CA GLN A 169 5.53 -19.93 -13.87
C GLN A 169 4.48 -20.45 -14.86
N LYS A 170 3.49 -21.22 -14.35
CA LYS A 170 2.40 -21.75 -15.17
C LYS A 170 1.50 -20.65 -15.76
N TYR A 171 1.41 -19.49 -15.11
CA TYR A 171 0.50 -18.41 -15.49
C TYR A 171 1.20 -17.14 -15.98
N THR A 172 2.55 -17.06 -15.90
CA THR A 172 3.35 -15.87 -16.22
C THR A 172 3.92 -15.84 -17.64
N GLN A 173 3.53 -16.70 -18.54
CA GLN A 173 3.90 -16.55 -19.96
C GLN A 173 3.52 -15.16 -20.54
N LYS A 174 2.81 -14.34 -19.77
CA LYS A 174 2.54 -12.92 -20.04
C LYS A 174 3.13 -12.08 -18.90
N ARG A 175 4.21 -11.35 -19.17
CA ARG A 175 5.03 -10.45 -18.32
C ARG A 175 4.30 -9.59 -17.24
N ILE A 176 2.99 -9.58 -17.20
CA ILE A 176 2.16 -8.72 -16.37
C ILE A 176 2.00 -9.23 -14.92
N LEU A 177 2.14 -10.52 -14.66
CA LEU A 177 1.81 -11.09 -13.34
C LEU A 177 2.87 -10.85 -12.27
N TYR A 178 4.14 -10.74 -12.62
CA TYR A 178 5.21 -10.50 -11.62
C TYR A 178 5.07 -9.18 -10.87
N SER A 179 4.52 -8.16 -11.52
CA SER A 179 4.32 -6.85 -10.90
C SER A 179 3.15 -6.82 -9.92
N LEU A 180 2.30 -7.84 -9.91
CA LEU A 180 1.03 -7.87 -9.16
C LEU A 180 1.09 -8.76 -7.93
N LEU A 181 2.18 -9.51 -7.75
CA LEU A 181 2.34 -10.41 -6.61
C LEU A 181 3.37 -9.85 -5.64
N LEU A 182 2.91 -9.43 -4.48
CA LEU A 182 3.78 -9.04 -3.38
C LEU A 182 3.96 -10.22 -2.44
N VAL A 183 5.20 -10.68 -2.31
CA VAL A 183 5.57 -11.74 -1.37
C VAL A 183 6.12 -11.08 -0.11
N LYS A 184 5.41 -11.16 1.02
CA LYS A 184 5.86 -10.63 2.32
C LYS A 184 6.34 -11.77 3.21
N GLY A 185 7.65 -11.91 3.32
CA GLY A 185 8.31 -12.77 4.30
C GLY A 185 8.98 -12.00 5.43
N ASN A 186 9.61 -12.70 6.33
CA ASN A 186 10.52 -12.10 7.29
C ASN A 186 11.70 -11.52 6.53
N ILE A 187 11.84 -10.20 6.51
CA ILE A 187 13.14 -9.60 6.29
C ILE A 187 13.87 -9.79 7.62
N LEU A 188 14.69 -10.83 7.70
CA LEU A 188 15.70 -10.91 8.73
C LEU A 188 16.61 -9.69 8.48
N ARG A 189 16.44 -8.65 9.29
CA ARG A 189 17.49 -7.66 9.46
C ARG A 189 18.60 -8.38 10.24
N SER A 190 19.62 -8.83 9.52
CA SER A 190 20.93 -9.07 10.08
C SER A 190 21.50 -7.78 10.65
#